data_796f26a7a9daeb2328be55f969aa08db
#
_entry.id   796f26a7a9daeb2328be55f969aa08db
#
_cell.length_a   1.000
_cell.length_b   1.000
_cell.length_c   1.000
_cell.angle_alpha   90.00
_cell.angle_beta   90.00
_cell.angle_gamma   90.00
#
_symmetry.space_group_name_H-M   'P 1'
#
loop_
_entity.id
_entity.type
_entity.pdbx_description
1 polymer ?
#
loop_
_entity_poly.entity_id
_entity_poly.type
_entity_poly.pdbx_seq_one_letter_code
_entity_poly.pdbx_strand_id
1 'polypeptide(L)'
;MNSLIRRSTVLVAVAIASLLAATPARAQSDEHAIVAAVTKFLDGIRTRDTSLMRSTVVSGATLVPVGGPTGLGAPSAIDGIIERTGKGIGPGNDERIETPKVQIDEQLASLWAYFTLTRPGETRIDRCGVNVFLLRKGPDGWKIFQIAATSRTEGCRAIVK
;
A
#
# COMPACT_ATOMS: atom_id res chain seq x y z
N MET A 1 -53.36 18.95 -25.08
CA MET A 1 -53.09 18.72 -23.65
C MET A 1 -52.07 17.60 -23.41
N ASN A 2 -51.29 17.18 -24.42
CA ASN A 2 -50.42 15.99 -24.34
C ASN A 2 -48.91 16.25 -24.56
N SER A 3 -48.44 17.53 -24.55
CA SER A 3 -47.02 17.82 -24.85
C SER A 3 -46.16 18.14 -23.61
N LEU A 4 -46.78 18.42 -22.47
CA LEU A 4 -46.05 18.78 -21.23
C LEU A 4 -45.59 17.52 -20.41
N ILE A 5 -46.25 16.37 -20.55
CA ILE A 5 -45.85 15.16 -19.81
C ILE A 5 -44.63 14.47 -20.42
N ARG A 6 -44.39 14.62 -21.72
CA ARG A 6 -43.24 14.01 -22.42
C ARG A 6 -41.86 14.64 -22.11
N ARG A 7 -41.82 15.95 -21.68
CA ARG A 7 -40.58 16.63 -21.37
C ARG A 7 -40.06 16.35 -19.98
N SER A 8 -40.92 16.05 -19.01
CA SER A 8 -40.53 15.78 -17.63
C SER A 8 -39.90 14.38 -17.45
N THR A 9 -40.33 13.38 -18.24
CA THR A 9 -39.83 11.99 -18.15
C THR A 9 -38.40 11.85 -18.69
N VAL A 10 -38.01 12.65 -19.69
CA VAL A 10 -36.66 12.60 -20.26
C VAL A 10 -35.61 13.22 -19.32
N LEU A 11 -35.98 14.28 -18.59
CA LEU A 11 -35.06 14.94 -17.64
C LEU A 11 -34.75 14.09 -16.39
N VAL A 12 -35.71 13.27 -15.92
CA VAL A 12 -35.48 12.37 -14.77
C VAL A 12 -34.58 11.20 -15.16
N ALA A 13 -34.71 10.65 -16.38
CA ALA A 13 -33.88 9.56 -16.86
C ALA A 13 -32.39 9.94 -17.02
N VAL A 14 -32.10 11.18 -17.45
CA VAL A 14 -30.71 11.68 -17.58
C VAL A 14 -30.05 11.94 -16.23
N ALA A 15 -30.80 12.37 -15.22
CA ALA A 15 -30.26 12.60 -13.87
C ALA A 15 -29.88 11.30 -13.16
N ILE A 16 -30.63 10.20 -13.37
CA ILE A 16 -30.34 8.89 -12.75
C ILE A 16 -29.12 8.22 -13.39
N ALA A 17 -28.91 8.37 -14.70
CA ALA A 17 -27.75 7.82 -15.40
C ALA A 17 -26.43 8.46 -14.96
N SER A 18 -26.44 9.71 -14.52
CA SER A 18 -25.23 10.43 -14.07
C SER A 18 -24.75 10.00 -12.67
N LEU A 19 -25.61 9.45 -11.83
CA LEU A 19 -25.26 8.99 -10.48
C LEU A 19 -24.59 7.60 -10.45
N LEU A 20 -24.79 6.76 -11.48
CA LEU A 20 -24.23 5.42 -11.54
C LEU A 20 -22.80 5.34 -12.07
N ALA A 21 -22.28 6.40 -12.69
CA ALA A 21 -20.95 6.42 -13.29
C ALA A 21 -19.81 6.88 -12.34
N ALA A 22 -20.15 7.37 -11.15
CA ALA A 22 -19.14 7.99 -10.26
C ALA A 22 -18.38 6.97 -9.38
N THR A 23 -18.91 5.76 -9.16
CA THR A 23 -18.33 4.75 -8.27
C THR A 23 -17.05 4.08 -8.80
N PRO A 24 -16.95 3.66 -10.06
CA PRO A 24 -15.74 2.99 -10.54
C PRO A 24 -14.51 3.92 -10.63
N ALA A 25 -14.70 5.18 -11.04
CA ALA A 25 -13.61 6.15 -11.16
C ALA A 25 -12.97 6.51 -9.80
N ARG A 26 -13.76 6.57 -8.73
CA ARG A 26 -13.27 6.85 -7.36
C ARG A 26 -12.52 5.65 -6.78
N ALA A 27 -12.99 4.45 -6.99
CA ALA A 27 -12.32 3.23 -6.54
C ALA A 27 -10.95 3.07 -7.21
N GLN A 28 -10.84 3.30 -8.50
CA GLN A 28 -9.58 3.28 -9.25
C GLN A 28 -8.61 4.37 -8.79
N SER A 29 -9.10 5.58 -8.48
CA SER A 29 -8.30 6.66 -7.90
C SER A 29 -7.74 6.31 -6.53
N ASP A 30 -8.54 5.65 -5.67
CA ASP A 30 -8.10 5.21 -4.34
C ASP A 30 -7.09 4.06 -4.43
N GLU A 31 -7.27 3.11 -5.33
CA GLU A 31 -6.30 2.02 -5.57
C GLU A 31 -4.93 2.57 -5.95
N HIS A 32 -4.87 3.51 -6.90
CA HIS A 32 -3.63 4.16 -7.29
C HIS A 32 -2.99 4.92 -6.13
N ALA A 33 -3.77 5.61 -5.32
CA ALA A 33 -3.28 6.35 -4.15
C ALA A 33 -2.70 5.41 -3.07
N ILE A 34 -3.31 4.24 -2.86
CA ILE A 34 -2.83 3.21 -1.94
C ILE A 34 -1.49 2.64 -2.41
N VAL A 35 -1.42 2.23 -3.69
CA VAL A 35 -0.17 1.73 -4.29
C VAL A 35 0.94 2.79 -4.22
N ALA A 36 0.61 4.05 -4.52
CA ALA A 36 1.56 5.16 -4.43
C ALA A 36 2.06 5.39 -3.00
N ALA A 37 1.20 5.30 -1.98
CA ALA A 37 1.59 5.45 -0.58
C ALA A 37 2.56 4.34 -0.15
N VAL A 38 2.30 3.09 -0.52
CA VAL A 38 3.19 1.94 -0.23
C VAL A 38 4.52 2.08 -0.97
N THR A 39 4.49 2.37 -2.28
CA THR A 39 5.71 2.57 -3.07
C THR A 39 6.57 3.69 -2.50
N LYS A 40 5.95 4.81 -2.11
CA LYS A 40 6.63 5.94 -1.48
C LYS A 40 7.29 5.56 -0.15
N PHE A 41 6.65 4.72 0.67
CA PHE A 41 7.25 4.20 1.90
C PHE A 41 8.50 3.35 1.61
N LEU A 42 8.42 2.42 0.66
CA LEU A 42 9.54 1.57 0.25
C LEU A 42 10.68 2.37 -0.39
N ASP A 43 10.36 3.39 -1.18
CA ASP A 43 11.34 4.32 -1.73
C ASP A 43 12.06 5.09 -0.62
N GLY A 44 11.35 5.50 0.43
CA GLY A 44 11.94 6.12 1.61
C GLY A 44 12.95 5.22 2.32
N ILE A 45 12.67 3.91 2.43
CA ILE A 45 13.62 2.92 2.96
C ILE A 45 14.86 2.86 2.06
N ARG A 46 14.67 2.72 0.75
CA ARG A 46 15.73 2.57 -0.23
C ARG A 46 16.65 3.79 -0.28
N THR A 47 16.09 4.99 -0.22
CA THR A 47 16.82 6.27 -0.28
C THR A 47 17.23 6.79 1.08
N ARG A 48 16.82 6.12 2.18
CA ARG A 48 17.00 6.55 3.57
C ARG A 48 16.35 7.91 3.87
N ASP A 49 15.31 8.25 3.14
CA ASP A 49 14.51 9.45 3.36
C ASP A 49 13.43 9.21 4.42
N THR A 50 13.78 9.58 5.67
CA THR A 50 12.87 9.43 6.81
C THR A 50 11.64 10.33 6.71
N SER A 51 11.73 11.47 6.04
CA SER A 51 10.59 12.37 5.83
C SER A 51 9.60 11.74 4.87
N LEU A 52 10.12 11.11 3.80
CA LEU A 52 9.31 10.38 2.84
C LEU A 52 8.56 9.23 3.53
N MET A 53 9.25 8.42 4.35
CA MET A 53 8.63 7.33 5.11
C MET A 53 7.54 7.86 6.06
N ARG A 54 7.84 8.88 6.87
CA ARG A 54 6.89 9.48 7.83
C ARG A 54 5.65 10.03 7.14
N SER A 55 5.79 10.55 5.93
CA SER A 55 4.65 11.10 5.17
C SER A 55 3.61 10.04 4.77
N THR A 56 3.94 8.74 4.87
CA THR A 56 3.10 7.63 4.41
C THR A 56 2.53 6.76 5.53
N VAL A 57 2.94 6.99 6.78
CA VAL A 57 2.51 6.20 7.92
C VAL A 57 1.74 7.05 8.93
N VAL A 58 0.91 6.41 9.75
CA VAL A 58 0.33 7.05 10.93
C VAL A 58 1.29 6.91 12.12
N SER A 59 1.15 7.79 13.10
CA SER A 59 1.83 7.61 14.40
C SER A 59 1.39 6.29 15.05
N GLY A 60 2.35 5.54 15.61
CA GLY A 60 2.10 4.26 16.23
C GLY A 60 1.89 3.09 15.27
N ALA A 61 2.18 3.27 13.98
CA ALA A 61 2.15 2.17 13.00
C ALA A 61 3.10 1.05 13.39
N THR A 62 2.72 -0.21 13.08
CA THR A 62 3.46 -1.41 13.49
C THR A 62 3.83 -2.30 12.31
N LEU A 63 4.97 -3.00 12.43
CA LEU A 63 5.36 -4.13 11.59
C LEU A 63 5.26 -5.42 12.40
N VAL A 64 4.58 -6.42 11.87
CA VAL A 64 4.42 -7.75 12.47
C VAL A 64 5.10 -8.78 11.56
N PRO A 65 6.25 -9.35 11.93
CA PRO A 65 6.84 -10.48 11.22
C PRO A 65 5.95 -11.73 11.40
N VAL A 66 5.69 -12.44 10.29
CA VAL A 66 4.91 -13.69 10.29
C VAL A 66 5.78 -14.82 9.76
N GLY A 67 5.85 -15.92 10.50
CA GLY A 67 6.66 -17.09 10.15
C GLY A 67 7.79 -17.36 11.14
N GLY A 68 8.67 -18.30 10.79
CA GLY A 68 9.69 -18.83 11.69
C GLY A 68 9.15 -19.89 12.66
N PRO A 69 9.99 -20.37 13.61
CA PRO A 69 9.64 -21.49 14.50
C PRO A 69 8.44 -21.23 15.41
N THR A 70 8.16 -19.96 15.73
CA THR A 70 7.07 -19.55 16.63
C THR A 70 5.82 -19.08 15.86
N GLY A 71 5.88 -19.01 14.54
CA GLY A 71 4.77 -18.58 13.67
C GLY A 71 4.48 -17.10 13.66
N LEU A 72 4.72 -16.37 14.75
CA LEU A 72 4.48 -14.92 14.85
C LEU A 72 5.63 -14.24 15.61
N GLY A 73 6.23 -13.26 15.01
CA GLY A 73 7.23 -12.41 15.65
C GLY A 73 6.61 -11.29 16.49
N ALA A 74 7.39 -10.71 17.39
CA ALA A 74 6.94 -9.57 18.16
C ALA A 74 6.71 -8.34 17.25
N PRO A 75 5.58 -7.62 17.42
CA PRO A 75 5.35 -6.37 16.70
C PRO A 75 6.45 -5.35 16.99
N SER A 76 6.89 -4.64 15.96
CA SER A 76 7.86 -3.56 16.05
C SER A 76 7.21 -2.24 15.63
N ALA A 77 7.50 -1.16 16.36
CA ALA A 77 7.06 0.17 15.94
C ALA A 77 7.77 0.61 14.65
N ILE A 78 7.03 1.07 13.67
CA ILE A 78 7.59 1.58 12.40
C ILE A 78 8.45 2.81 12.64
N ASP A 79 8.13 3.66 13.63
CA ASP A 79 8.98 4.79 14.03
C ASP A 79 10.41 4.37 14.34
N GLY A 80 10.62 3.25 15.06
CA GLY A 80 11.95 2.72 15.31
C GLY A 80 12.67 2.22 14.05
N ILE A 81 11.92 1.73 13.06
CA ILE A 81 12.49 1.35 11.76
C ILE A 81 12.94 2.60 11.01
N ILE A 82 12.12 3.66 10.98
CA ILE A 82 12.43 4.94 10.35
C ILE A 82 13.70 5.55 10.97
N GLU A 83 13.80 5.56 12.29
CA GLU A 83 14.97 6.10 12.99
C GLU A 83 16.26 5.33 12.65
N ARG A 84 16.23 3.99 12.67
CA ARG A 84 17.39 3.18 12.28
C ARG A 84 17.78 3.41 10.83
N THR A 85 16.81 3.53 9.93
CA THR A 85 17.03 3.83 8.53
C THR A 85 17.75 5.17 8.36
N GLY A 86 17.30 6.21 9.07
CA GLY A 86 17.91 7.54 9.03
C GLY A 86 19.34 7.58 9.60
N LYS A 87 19.63 6.75 10.61
CA LYS A 87 20.98 6.60 11.18
C LYS A 87 21.90 5.74 10.31
N GLY A 88 21.43 5.24 9.18
CA GLY A 88 22.20 4.34 8.33
C GLY A 88 22.47 2.97 8.95
N ILE A 89 21.77 2.61 10.02
CA ILE A 89 21.90 1.32 10.70
C ILE A 89 21.19 0.25 9.88
N GLY A 90 21.91 -0.78 9.52
CA GLY A 90 21.46 -1.84 8.63
C GLY A 90 21.72 -1.55 7.15
N PRO A 91 21.58 -2.55 6.29
CA PRO A 91 21.68 -2.37 4.85
C PRO A 91 20.52 -1.47 4.40
N GLY A 92 20.82 -0.50 3.53
CA GLY A 92 19.78 0.18 2.76
C GLY A 92 19.16 -0.87 1.84
N ASN A 93 17.98 -1.34 2.19
CA ASN A 93 17.35 -2.42 1.45
C ASN A 93 16.62 -1.85 0.22
N ASP A 94 16.87 -2.41 -0.96
CA ASP A 94 16.02 -2.19 -2.12
C ASP A 94 14.91 -3.24 -2.13
N GLU A 95 13.80 -2.90 -1.50
CA GLU A 95 12.61 -3.73 -1.48
C GLU A 95 11.68 -3.34 -2.62
N ARG A 96 11.31 -4.31 -3.43
CA ARG A 96 10.41 -4.17 -4.58
C ARG A 96 9.19 -5.04 -4.39
N ILE A 97 8.01 -4.53 -4.72
CA ILE A 97 6.76 -5.28 -4.72
C ILE A 97 6.31 -5.58 -6.15
N GLU A 98 5.63 -6.72 -6.31
CA GLU A 98 5.09 -7.18 -7.59
C GLU A 98 3.59 -7.44 -7.47
N THR A 99 2.87 -7.06 -8.51
CA THR A 99 1.44 -7.35 -8.71
C THR A 99 0.62 -7.11 -7.44
N PRO A 100 0.60 -5.88 -6.90
CA PRO A 100 -0.15 -5.59 -5.70
C PRO A 100 -1.64 -5.86 -5.92
N LYS A 101 -2.27 -6.51 -4.94
CA LYS A 101 -3.72 -6.70 -4.89
C LYS A 101 -4.26 -5.80 -3.81
N VAL A 102 -5.12 -4.87 -4.19
CA VAL A 102 -5.74 -3.91 -3.28
C VAL A 102 -7.19 -4.31 -3.04
N GLN A 103 -7.61 -4.24 -1.79
CA GLN A 103 -9.01 -4.35 -1.37
C GLN A 103 -9.34 -3.11 -0.56
N ILE A 104 -10.51 -2.52 -0.82
CA ILE A 104 -10.95 -1.27 -0.19
C ILE A 104 -12.36 -1.48 0.33
N ASP A 105 -12.55 -1.09 1.59
CA ASP A 105 -13.85 -0.94 2.21
C ASP A 105 -13.90 0.43 2.90
N GLU A 106 -14.63 1.38 2.33
CA GLU A 106 -14.75 2.77 2.79
C GLU A 106 -13.39 3.44 3.05
N GLN A 107 -12.99 3.53 4.32
CA GLN A 107 -11.75 4.17 4.79
C GLN A 107 -10.68 3.17 5.19
N LEU A 108 -10.92 1.88 5.01
CA LEU A 108 -9.98 0.79 5.27
C LEU A 108 -9.53 0.19 3.95
N ALA A 109 -8.23 -0.07 3.84
CA ALA A 109 -7.69 -0.80 2.70
C ALA A 109 -6.62 -1.81 3.13
N SER A 110 -6.51 -2.88 2.35
CA SER A 110 -5.36 -3.79 2.38
C SER A 110 -4.67 -3.82 1.03
N LEU A 111 -3.33 -3.88 1.04
CA LEU A 111 -2.51 -4.15 -0.13
C LEU A 111 -1.68 -5.39 0.16
N TRP A 112 -1.91 -6.45 -0.59
CA TRP A 112 -1.15 -7.70 -0.56
C TRP A 112 -0.19 -7.74 -1.74
N ALA A 113 1.10 -7.96 -1.50
CA ALA A 113 2.08 -8.05 -2.57
C ALA A 113 3.22 -9.01 -2.24
N TYR A 114 3.69 -9.75 -3.25
CA TYR A 114 4.98 -10.42 -3.19
C TYR A 114 6.09 -9.37 -3.22
N PHE A 115 7.14 -9.57 -2.42
CA PHE A 115 8.29 -8.69 -2.44
C PHE A 115 9.59 -9.45 -2.65
N THR A 116 10.56 -8.76 -3.20
CA THR A 116 11.97 -9.13 -3.18
C THR A 116 12.77 -8.02 -2.52
N LEU A 117 13.83 -8.41 -1.82
CA LEU A 117 14.74 -7.50 -1.17
C LEU A 117 16.16 -7.80 -1.65
N THR A 118 16.85 -6.78 -2.14
CA THR A 118 18.26 -6.83 -2.51
C THR A 118 19.04 -5.84 -1.67
N ARG A 119 20.34 -6.07 -1.52
CA ARG A 119 21.24 -5.09 -0.89
C ARG A 119 21.69 -4.03 -1.90
N PRO A 120 22.04 -2.82 -1.47
CA PRO A 120 22.54 -1.79 -2.35
C PRO A 120 23.74 -2.27 -3.15
N GLY A 121 23.68 -2.10 -4.48
CA GLY A 121 24.75 -2.52 -5.40
C GLY A 121 24.77 -4.01 -5.73
N GLU A 122 23.90 -4.82 -5.13
CA GLU A 122 23.75 -6.23 -5.45
C GLU A 122 22.55 -6.49 -6.37
N THR A 123 22.67 -7.52 -7.21
CA THR A 123 21.57 -8.02 -8.04
C THR A 123 20.94 -9.29 -7.46
N ARG A 124 21.64 -9.94 -6.51
CA ARG A 124 21.18 -11.15 -5.87
C ARG A 124 20.08 -10.82 -4.87
N ILE A 125 18.97 -11.55 -4.95
CA ILE A 125 17.88 -11.46 -3.98
C ILE A 125 18.39 -12.02 -2.64
N ASP A 126 18.40 -11.19 -1.59
CA ASP A 126 18.78 -11.58 -0.23
C ASP A 126 17.63 -12.32 0.46
N ARG A 127 16.42 -11.84 0.28
CA ARG A 127 15.19 -12.47 0.78
C ARG A 127 13.97 -12.07 -0.02
N CYS A 128 12.90 -12.81 0.18
CA CYS A 128 11.61 -12.55 -0.44
C CYS A 128 10.46 -12.98 0.49
N GLY A 129 9.27 -12.61 0.16
CA GLY A 129 8.08 -12.98 0.93
C GLY A 129 6.83 -12.30 0.42
N VAL A 130 5.90 -12.13 1.35
CA VAL A 130 4.66 -11.39 1.12
C VAL A 130 4.55 -10.30 2.17
N ASN A 131 4.21 -9.10 1.73
CA ASN A 131 3.76 -8.03 2.59
C ASN A 131 2.26 -7.85 2.47
N VAL A 132 1.63 -7.62 3.61
CA VAL A 132 0.26 -7.11 3.71
C VAL A 132 0.33 -5.75 4.39
N PHE A 133 0.05 -4.70 3.65
CA PHE A 133 -0.08 -3.36 4.19
C PHE A 133 -1.55 -3.10 4.52
N LEU A 134 -1.83 -2.63 5.73
CA LEU A 134 -3.13 -2.12 6.11
C LEU A 134 -3.07 -0.60 6.16
N LEU A 135 -3.99 0.04 5.45
CA LEU A 135 -4.05 1.49 5.32
C LEU A 135 -5.41 2.02 5.76
N ARG A 136 -5.39 3.23 6.29
CA ARG A 136 -6.60 4.00 6.54
C ARG A 136 -6.62 5.29 5.74
N LYS A 137 -7.80 5.71 5.31
CA LYS A 137 -8.02 7.00 4.66
C LYS A 137 -8.31 8.07 5.72
N GLY A 138 -7.56 9.15 5.67
CA GLY A 138 -7.76 10.33 6.49
C GLY A 138 -7.83 11.60 5.65
N PRO A 139 -7.85 12.79 6.28
CA PRO A 139 -7.83 14.07 5.56
C PRO A 139 -6.62 14.22 4.62
N ASP A 140 -5.47 13.65 5.01
CA ASP A 140 -4.22 13.70 4.26
C ASP A 140 -4.05 12.50 3.31
N GLY A 141 -5.13 11.79 2.97
CA GLY A 141 -5.12 10.61 2.11
C GLY A 141 -4.86 9.30 2.84
N TRP A 142 -4.40 8.29 2.08
CA TRP A 142 -4.14 6.95 2.59
C TRP A 142 -2.82 6.87 3.34
N LYS A 143 -2.86 6.32 4.57
CA LYS A 143 -1.68 6.14 5.43
C LYS A 143 -1.62 4.71 5.96
N ILE A 144 -0.43 4.13 5.97
CA ILE A 144 -0.14 2.81 6.52
C ILE A 144 -0.24 2.87 8.05
N PHE A 145 -0.99 1.95 8.66
CA PHE A 145 -1.05 1.78 10.11
C PHE A 145 -0.50 0.44 10.59
N GLN A 146 -0.45 -0.56 9.70
CA GLN A 146 0.16 -1.85 10.01
C GLN A 146 0.74 -2.50 8.77
N ILE A 147 1.85 -3.22 8.96
CA ILE A 147 2.45 -4.09 7.95
C ILE A 147 2.57 -5.47 8.58
N ALA A 148 2.10 -6.51 7.91
CA ALA A 148 2.42 -7.90 8.24
C ALA A 148 3.29 -8.47 7.13
N ALA A 149 4.37 -9.16 7.49
CA ALA A 149 5.36 -9.61 6.52
C ALA A 149 5.82 -11.05 6.80
N THR A 150 5.77 -11.90 5.77
CA THR A 150 6.55 -13.15 5.75
C THR A 150 7.93 -12.89 5.18
N SER A 151 8.92 -13.71 5.54
CA SER A 151 10.27 -13.57 4.99
C SER A 151 10.96 -14.92 4.88
N ARG A 152 11.64 -15.19 3.76
CA ARG A 152 12.44 -16.38 3.51
C ARG A 152 13.62 -16.04 2.62
N THR A 153 14.66 -16.90 2.64
CA THR A 153 15.88 -16.77 1.83
C THR A 153 15.91 -17.75 0.65
N GLU A 154 15.01 -18.73 0.65
CA GLU A 154 14.93 -19.77 -0.37
C GLU A 154 13.61 -19.67 -1.16
N GLY A 155 13.61 -20.23 -2.38
CA GLY A 155 12.43 -20.22 -3.25
C GLY A 155 12.01 -18.82 -3.70
N CYS A 156 12.93 -17.87 -3.72
CA CYS A 156 12.68 -16.53 -4.21
C CYS A 156 12.67 -16.52 -5.74
N ARG A 157 11.65 -15.89 -6.33
CA ARG A 157 11.59 -15.60 -7.76
C ARG A 157 11.93 -14.14 -8.01
N ALA A 158 12.60 -13.86 -9.13
CA ALA A 158 12.87 -12.48 -9.52
C ALA A 158 11.56 -11.77 -9.91
N ILE A 159 11.45 -10.49 -9.57
CA ILE A 159 10.39 -9.62 -10.07
C ILE A 159 10.71 -9.29 -11.54
N VAL A 160 9.83 -9.67 -12.43
CA VAL A 160 9.91 -9.30 -13.84
C VAL A 160 9.46 -7.84 -13.97
N LYS A 161 10.33 -7.01 -14.57
CA LYS A 161 10.06 -5.58 -14.82
C LYS A 161 9.19 -5.42 -16.05
#